data_d75e0b123811fb04158784095dc4ea87
#
_entry.id   d75e0b123811fb04158784095dc4ea87
#
_cell.length_a   1.000
_cell.length_b   1.000
_cell.length_c   1.000
_cell.angle_alpha   90.00
_cell.angle_beta   90.00
_cell.angle_gamma   90.00
#
_symmetry.space_group_name_H-M   'P 1'
#
loop_
_entity.id
_entity.type
_entity.pdbx_description
1 polymer ?
#
loop_
_entity_poly.entity_id
_entity_poly.type
_entity_poly.pdbx_seq_one_letter_code
_entity_poly.pdbx_strand_id
1 'polypeptide(L)'
;MKRLIVIFLAGLFIGSPAFGWGREGHETIAKIADNNLQASARKTIEKYLGDRSIVYYAKWMDEYRHTPEYAFTTKWHVARVDKDLKYSPYPEAGDAISGIAQAVEILKDYKNLPDST
;
A
#
# COMPACT_ATOMS: atom_id res chain seq x y z
N MET A 1 -42.91 -21.65 8.15
CA MET A 1 -42.61 -20.46 7.36
C MET A 1 -41.80 -19.42 8.14
N LYS A 2 -42.16 -19.02 9.38
CA LYS A 2 -41.40 -18.02 10.18
C LYS A 2 -39.95 -18.40 10.47
N ARG A 3 -39.64 -19.71 10.69
CA ARG A 3 -38.26 -20.19 10.97
C ARG A 3 -37.34 -20.16 9.72
N LEU A 4 -37.88 -20.35 8.53
CA LEU A 4 -37.12 -20.24 7.27
C LEU A 4 -36.74 -18.81 6.94
N ILE A 5 -37.59 -17.83 7.27
CA ILE A 5 -37.31 -16.40 7.07
C ILE A 5 -36.17 -15.93 7.96
N VAL A 6 -36.11 -16.41 9.22
CA VAL A 6 -35.01 -16.06 10.16
C VAL A 6 -33.67 -16.62 9.70
N ILE A 7 -33.64 -17.85 9.15
CA ILE A 7 -32.41 -18.43 8.61
C ILE A 7 -31.96 -17.69 7.35
N PHE A 8 -32.87 -17.23 6.49
CA PHE A 8 -32.54 -16.45 5.30
C PHE A 8 -32.00 -15.06 5.64
N LEU A 9 -32.56 -14.40 6.64
CA LEU A 9 -32.06 -13.12 7.16
C LEU A 9 -30.70 -13.25 7.87
N ALA A 10 -30.45 -14.32 8.62
CA ALA A 10 -29.15 -14.59 9.23
C ALA A 10 -28.06 -14.86 8.17
N GLY A 11 -28.38 -15.51 7.05
CA GLY A 11 -27.47 -15.76 5.93
C GLY A 11 -27.01 -14.49 5.19
N LEU A 12 -27.79 -13.42 5.23
CA LEU A 12 -27.46 -12.14 4.61
C LEU A 12 -26.39 -11.32 5.35
N PHE A 13 -26.11 -11.65 6.62
CA PHE A 13 -25.10 -10.96 7.44
C PHE A 13 -23.73 -11.64 7.46
N ILE A 14 -23.57 -12.81 6.87
CA ILE A 14 -22.30 -13.58 6.90
C ILE A 14 -21.37 -13.22 5.73
N GLY A 15 -21.81 -12.39 4.81
CA GLY A 15 -21.06 -11.97 3.62
C GLY A 15 -20.48 -10.57 3.73
N SER A 16 -19.80 -10.21 4.83
CA SER A 16 -18.94 -9.04 4.79
C SER A 16 -17.78 -9.37 3.86
N PRO A 17 -17.69 -8.79 2.64
CA PRO A 17 -16.50 -8.95 1.84
C PRO A 17 -15.35 -8.43 2.71
N ALA A 18 -14.34 -9.27 2.92
CA ALA A 18 -13.07 -8.81 3.48
C ALA A 18 -12.45 -7.87 2.43
N PHE A 19 -12.84 -6.62 2.48
CA PHE A 19 -12.15 -5.58 1.72
C PHE A 19 -10.75 -5.51 2.29
N GLY A 20 -9.77 -5.86 1.48
CA GLY A 20 -8.39 -5.53 1.76
C GLY A 20 -8.26 -4.02 1.96
N TRP A 21 -7.07 -3.57 2.32
CA TRP A 21 -6.76 -2.16 2.46
C TRP A 21 -7.07 -1.42 1.15
N GLY A 22 -8.14 -0.64 1.17
CA GLY A 22 -8.53 0.22 0.07
C GLY A 22 -7.86 1.59 0.16
N ARG A 23 -8.34 2.52 -0.67
CA ARG A 23 -7.86 3.91 -0.73
C ARG A 23 -7.73 4.54 0.66
N GLU A 24 -8.77 4.46 1.47
CA GLU A 24 -8.84 5.09 2.80
C GLU A 24 -7.78 4.54 3.75
N GLY A 25 -7.45 3.26 3.64
CA GLY A 25 -6.38 2.63 4.43
C GLY A 25 -5.01 3.19 4.07
N HIS A 26 -4.70 3.26 2.78
CA HIS A 26 -3.44 3.83 2.27
C HIS A 26 -3.30 5.31 2.64
N GLU A 27 -4.34 6.10 2.39
CA GLU A 27 -4.35 7.53 2.72
C GLU A 27 -4.21 7.78 4.22
N THR A 28 -4.84 6.95 5.07
CA THR A 28 -4.73 7.05 6.53
C THR A 28 -3.30 6.80 7.01
N ILE A 29 -2.65 5.73 6.54
CA ILE A 29 -1.25 5.45 6.90
C ILE A 29 -0.32 6.56 6.42
N ALA A 30 -0.49 7.02 5.17
CA ALA A 30 0.29 8.11 4.64
C ALA A 30 0.09 9.40 5.43
N LYS A 31 -1.13 9.67 5.91
CA LYS A 31 -1.42 10.82 6.76
C LYS A 31 -0.76 10.72 8.14
N ILE A 32 -0.72 9.53 8.72
CA ILE A 32 0.02 9.29 9.95
C ILE A 32 1.52 9.54 9.73
N ALA A 33 2.08 9.01 8.64
CA ALA A 33 3.48 9.23 8.28
C ALA A 33 3.76 10.73 8.07
N ASP A 34 2.92 11.42 7.30
CA ASP A 34 3.01 12.84 7.02
C ASP A 34 3.03 13.68 8.32
N ASN A 35 2.16 13.38 9.25
CA ASN A 35 2.10 14.09 10.54
C ASN A 35 3.34 13.87 11.42
N ASN A 36 4.11 12.81 11.18
CA ASN A 36 5.32 12.46 11.93
C ASN A 36 6.62 12.81 11.18
N LEU A 37 6.54 13.41 9.99
CA LEU A 37 7.72 13.84 9.26
C LEU A 37 8.46 14.97 10.00
N GLN A 38 9.78 14.84 10.07
CA GLN A 38 10.63 15.95 10.46
C GLN A 38 10.56 17.07 9.41
N ALA A 39 10.70 18.33 9.84
CA ALA A 39 10.60 19.50 8.95
C ALA A 39 11.57 19.44 7.75
N SER A 40 12.79 18.93 7.96
CA SER A 40 13.77 18.76 6.88
C SER A 40 13.34 17.71 5.86
N ALA A 41 12.79 16.57 6.32
CA ALA A 41 12.29 15.53 5.46
C ALA A 41 11.06 16.01 4.65
N ARG A 42 10.14 16.71 5.30
CA ARG A 42 8.98 17.32 4.65
C ARG A 42 9.41 18.24 3.51
N LYS A 43 10.33 19.18 3.78
CA LYS A 43 10.84 20.10 2.76
C LYS A 43 11.50 19.37 1.58
N THR A 44 12.20 18.28 1.85
CA THR A 44 12.80 17.46 0.79
C THR A 44 11.73 16.78 -0.06
N ILE A 45 10.72 16.19 0.58
CA ILE A 45 9.61 15.52 -0.11
C ILE A 45 8.85 16.50 -0.99
N GLU A 46 8.53 17.69 -0.48
CA GLU A 46 7.83 18.75 -1.23
C GLU A 46 8.59 19.16 -2.49
N LYS A 47 9.94 19.20 -2.42
CA LYS A 47 10.76 19.49 -3.60
C LYS A 47 10.55 18.49 -4.74
N TYR A 48 10.34 17.19 -4.42
CA TYR A 48 10.19 16.12 -5.42
C TYR A 48 8.73 15.87 -5.81
N LEU A 49 7.78 16.10 -4.91
CA LEU A 49 6.36 15.85 -5.17
C LEU A 49 5.62 17.10 -5.68
N GLY A 50 6.27 18.27 -5.68
CA GLY A 50 5.64 19.52 -6.07
C GLY A 50 4.53 19.92 -5.12
N ASP A 51 3.37 20.24 -5.68
CA ASP A 51 2.16 20.67 -4.94
C ASP A 51 1.36 19.51 -4.35
N ARG A 52 1.80 18.25 -4.54
CA ARG A 52 1.12 17.05 -4.07
C ARG A 52 1.78 16.49 -2.81
N SER A 53 0.96 15.97 -1.89
CA SER A 53 1.43 15.34 -0.65
C SER A 53 1.71 13.85 -0.83
N ILE A 54 2.44 13.24 0.11
CA ILE A 54 2.60 11.78 0.17
C ILE A 54 1.25 11.06 0.29
N VAL A 55 0.25 11.70 0.89
CA VAL A 55 -1.12 11.16 1.00
C VAL A 55 -1.76 11.02 -0.37
N TYR A 56 -1.55 11.99 -1.27
CA TYR A 56 -2.05 11.91 -2.65
C TYR A 56 -1.46 10.71 -3.39
N TYR A 57 -0.16 10.44 -3.22
CA TYR A 57 0.53 9.34 -3.90
C TYR A 57 0.35 7.98 -3.22
N ALA A 58 -0.17 7.91 -2.01
CA ALA A 58 -0.29 6.66 -1.25
C ALA A 58 -1.07 5.55 -1.96
N LYS A 59 -2.02 5.92 -2.80
CA LYS A 59 -2.84 4.98 -3.59
C LYS A 59 -2.28 4.69 -4.98
N TRP A 60 -1.25 5.42 -5.41
CA TRP A 60 -0.74 5.37 -6.78
C TRP A 60 -0.40 3.96 -7.23
N MET A 61 0.35 3.22 -6.42
CA MET A 61 0.78 1.87 -6.75
C MET A 61 -0.42 0.93 -6.93
N ASP A 62 -1.46 1.06 -6.10
CA ASP A 62 -2.68 0.25 -6.19
C ASP A 62 -3.50 0.59 -7.46
N GLU A 63 -3.52 1.85 -7.85
CA GLU A 63 -4.20 2.32 -9.06
C GLU A 63 -3.48 1.88 -10.35
N TYR A 64 -2.15 1.89 -10.35
CA TYR A 64 -1.35 1.66 -11.57
C TYR A 64 -0.82 0.24 -11.74
N ARG A 65 -0.80 -0.62 -10.71
CA ARG A 65 -0.32 -2.01 -10.80
C ARG A 65 -0.98 -2.87 -11.88
N HIS A 66 -2.12 -2.43 -12.40
CA HIS A 66 -2.84 -3.12 -13.47
C HIS A 66 -2.39 -2.71 -14.87
N THR A 67 -1.55 -1.69 -14.99
CA THR A 67 -0.97 -1.28 -16.28
C THR A 67 0.26 -2.14 -16.61
N PRO A 68 0.57 -2.37 -17.90
CA PRO A 68 1.73 -3.16 -18.28
C PRO A 68 3.05 -2.64 -17.70
N GLU A 69 3.19 -1.32 -17.60
CA GLU A 69 4.39 -0.64 -17.12
C GLU A 69 4.66 -0.93 -15.62
N TYR A 70 3.61 -1.01 -14.80
CA TYR A 70 3.73 -1.16 -13.34
C TYR A 70 3.23 -2.51 -12.82
N ALA A 71 2.93 -3.46 -13.71
CA ALA A 71 2.44 -4.79 -13.32
C ALA A 71 3.40 -5.54 -12.37
N PHE A 72 4.69 -5.26 -12.45
CA PHE A 72 5.70 -5.83 -11.56
C PHE A 72 5.48 -5.47 -10.08
N THR A 73 4.84 -4.33 -9.81
CA THR A 73 4.54 -3.88 -8.43
C THR A 73 3.40 -4.66 -7.78
N THR A 74 2.66 -5.48 -8.52
CA THR A 74 1.50 -6.23 -7.99
C THR A 74 1.85 -7.06 -6.77
N LYS A 75 3.03 -7.68 -6.75
CA LYS A 75 3.50 -8.49 -5.61
C LYS A 75 3.92 -7.65 -4.41
N TRP A 76 4.24 -6.38 -4.61
CA TRP A 76 4.66 -5.47 -3.54
C TRP A 76 3.52 -5.04 -2.61
N HIS A 77 2.27 -5.46 -2.89
CA HIS A 77 1.11 -5.21 -2.05
C HIS A 77 0.89 -6.27 -0.96
N VAL A 78 1.63 -7.37 -1.00
CA VAL A 78 1.42 -8.50 -0.11
C VAL A 78 2.74 -8.96 0.51
N ALA A 79 2.68 -9.43 1.74
CA ALA A 79 3.75 -10.20 2.37
C ALA A 79 3.15 -11.50 2.87
N ARG A 80 3.90 -12.60 2.72
CA ARG A 80 3.44 -13.90 3.16
C ARG A 80 4.01 -14.24 4.53
N VAL A 81 3.14 -14.68 5.42
CA VAL A 81 3.51 -15.33 6.68
C VAL A 81 3.02 -16.77 6.66
N ASP A 82 3.75 -17.66 7.26
CA ASP A 82 3.36 -19.06 7.43
C ASP A 82 2.38 -19.23 8.61
N LYS A 83 1.96 -20.46 8.88
CA LYS A 83 1.05 -20.79 9.98
C LYS A 83 1.61 -20.44 11.38
N ASP A 84 2.92 -20.30 11.49
CA ASP A 84 3.61 -19.94 12.74
C ASP A 84 3.92 -18.43 12.79
N LEU A 85 3.25 -17.63 11.93
CA LEU A 85 3.40 -16.18 11.76
C LEU A 85 4.82 -15.74 11.39
N LYS A 86 5.61 -16.64 10.79
CA LYS A 86 6.95 -16.33 10.29
C LYS A 86 6.86 -15.83 8.85
N TYR A 87 7.57 -14.75 8.58
CA TYR A 87 7.69 -14.22 7.24
C TYR A 87 8.43 -15.21 6.33
N SER A 88 7.90 -15.37 5.12
CA SER A 88 8.49 -16.21 4.08
C SER A 88 8.46 -15.46 2.75
N PRO A 89 9.60 -15.00 2.24
CA PRO A 89 9.64 -14.19 1.02
C PRO A 89 9.17 -14.99 -0.20
N TYR A 90 8.66 -14.27 -1.21
CA TYR A 90 8.46 -14.83 -2.55
C TYR A 90 9.79 -14.86 -3.30
N PRO A 91 10.27 -16.03 -3.77
CA PRO A 91 11.65 -16.17 -4.23
C PRO A 91 12.02 -15.32 -5.47
N GLU A 92 11.08 -15.12 -6.40
CA GLU A 92 11.38 -14.54 -7.72
C GLU A 92 10.70 -13.19 -7.99
N ALA A 93 9.55 -12.95 -7.41
CA ALA A 93 8.74 -11.78 -7.73
C ALA A 93 8.85 -10.64 -6.70
N GLY A 94 9.54 -10.87 -5.61
CA GLY A 94 9.52 -9.97 -4.45
C GLY A 94 8.16 -9.94 -3.76
N ASP A 95 8.04 -9.08 -2.77
CA ASP A 95 6.83 -8.84 -1.99
C ASP A 95 6.85 -7.43 -1.37
N ALA A 96 5.91 -7.10 -0.50
CA ALA A 96 5.85 -5.80 0.16
C ALA A 96 7.14 -5.47 0.94
N ILE A 97 7.78 -6.45 1.56
CA ILE A 97 9.01 -6.24 2.35
C ILE A 97 10.17 -5.91 1.42
N SER A 98 10.34 -6.67 0.32
CA SER A 98 11.39 -6.39 -0.67
C SER A 98 11.14 -5.08 -1.42
N GLY A 99 9.88 -4.73 -1.72
CA GLY A 99 9.52 -3.47 -2.33
C GLY A 99 9.85 -2.27 -1.44
N ILE A 100 9.56 -2.35 -0.14
CA ILE A 100 9.96 -1.33 0.83
C ILE A 100 11.49 -1.21 0.92
N ALA A 101 12.21 -2.34 0.96
CA ALA A 101 13.67 -2.32 0.99
C ALA A 101 14.27 -1.64 -0.23
N GLN A 102 13.76 -1.93 -1.44
CA GLN A 102 14.18 -1.25 -2.67
C GLN A 102 13.88 0.25 -2.62
N ALA A 103 12.69 0.66 -2.19
CA ALA A 103 12.34 2.06 -2.05
C ALA A 103 13.29 2.79 -1.07
N VAL A 104 13.64 2.17 0.04
CA VAL A 104 14.61 2.73 1.01
C VAL A 104 15.98 2.92 0.37
N GLU A 105 16.48 1.94 -0.40
CA GLU A 105 17.78 2.09 -1.09
C GLU A 105 17.76 3.22 -2.13
N ILE A 106 16.69 3.35 -2.89
CA ILE A 106 16.51 4.46 -3.83
C ILE A 106 16.51 5.80 -3.06
N LEU A 107 15.79 5.89 -1.96
CA LEU A 107 15.73 7.12 -1.16
C LEU A 107 17.04 7.48 -0.46
N LYS A 108 17.95 6.53 -0.22
CA LYS A 108 19.31 6.86 0.28
C LYS A 108 20.11 7.69 -0.71
N ASP A 109 19.87 7.51 -2.00
CA ASP A 109 20.53 8.25 -3.08
C ASP A 109 19.60 9.28 -3.75
N TYR A 110 18.62 9.80 -3.01
CA TYR A 110 17.59 10.68 -3.54
C TYR A 110 18.12 11.94 -4.26
N LYS A 111 19.35 12.37 -3.93
CA LYS A 111 19.97 13.55 -4.56
C LYS A 111 20.34 13.33 -6.03
N ASN A 112 20.52 12.07 -6.42
CA ASN A 112 20.87 11.66 -7.78
C ASN A 112 19.64 11.17 -8.57
N LEU A 113 18.45 11.21 -7.95
CA LEU A 113 17.22 10.91 -8.68
C LEU A 113 16.96 12.00 -9.74
N PRO A 114 16.51 11.63 -10.94
CA PRO A 114 16.12 12.62 -11.93
C PRO A 114 15.01 13.51 -11.36
N ASP A 115 15.14 14.82 -11.58
CA ASP A 115 14.06 15.73 -11.21
C ASP A 115 12.80 15.29 -11.96
N SER A 116 11.69 15.14 -11.22
CA SER A 116 10.39 14.92 -11.83
C SER A 116 9.98 16.19 -12.57
N THR A 117 10.22 16.21 -13.86
CA THR A 117 9.66 17.22 -14.77
C THR A 117 8.22 16.89 -15.12
#